data_a46bebd17aa693306c5258a85ad65e16
#
_entry.id   a46bebd17aa693306c5258a85ad65e16
#
_cell.length_a   1.000
_cell.length_b   1.000
_cell.length_c   1.000
_cell.angle_alpha   90.00
_cell.angle_beta   90.00
_cell.angle_gamma   90.00
#
_symmetry.space_group_name_H-M   'P 1'
#
loop_
_entity.id
_entity.type
_entity.pdbx_description
1 polymer ?
#
loop_
_entity_poly.entity_id
_entity_poly.type
_entity_poly.pdbx_seq_one_letter_code
_entity_poly.pdbx_strand_id
1 'polypeptide(L)'
;SAQQLVDALRPITPRLYSIASSQSEVEDEVHLTVALVEYDEFGFTHQGGASGFLGKRLAEGDTVNVYVEPNNNFRLPDDPNTPVIMIGPGTGIAPFRAFMQERDAQGAAGDNWLFFGNPHFTQDFLYQTEWQGYKKSGLLSRVSLAWSRDQEEKIYVQHRLLEQGAEVYAWLERGAHVYVCGDATHM
;
A
#
# COMPACT_ATOMS: atom_id res chain seq x y z
N SER A 1 -28.71 3.69 32.89
CA SER A 1 -29.53 3.08 31.84
C SER A 1 -28.70 2.71 30.62
N ALA A 2 -29.24 1.82 29.75
CA ALA A 2 -28.56 1.48 28.48
C ALA A 2 -28.27 2.72 27.65
N GLN A 3 -29.15 3.71 27.63
CA GLN A 3 -28.94 4.98 26.93
C GLN A 3 -27.75 5.75 27.49
N GLN A 4 -27.58 5.82 28.81
CA GLN A 4 -26.43 6.50 29.43
C GLN A 4 -25.10 5.83 29.05
N LEU A 5 -25.10 4.48 28.85
CA LEU A 5 -23.93 3.78 28.36
C LEU A 5 -23.63 4.16 26.89
N VAL A 6 -24.66 4.16 26.03
CA VAL A 6 -24.51 4.57 24.61
C VAL A 6 -23.99 6.00 24.50
N ASP A 7 -24.54 6.93 25.31
CA ASP A 7 -24.15 8.34 25.32
C ASP A 7 -22.70 8.55 25.80
N ALA A 8 -22.16 7.62 26.58
CA ALA A 8 -20.78 7.62 27.05
C ALA A 8 -19.78 7.02 26.05
N LEU A 9 -20.26 6.28 25.05
CA LEU A 9 -19.40 5.70 24.01
C LEU A 9 -19.03 6.77 22.96
N ARG A 10 -17.80 6.67 22.46
CA ARG A 10 -17.37 7.53 21.35
C ARG A 10 -17.92 6.99 20.02
N PRO A 11 -18.35 7.87 19.10
CA PRO A 11 -18.71 7.45 17.76
C PRO A 11 -17.52 6.73 17.08
N ILE A 12 -17.82 5.72 16.29
CA ILE A 12 -16.81 5.06 15.46
C ILE A 12 -16.34 6.05 14.40
N THR A 13 -15.03 6.32 14.38
CA THR A 13 -14.42 7.20 13.38
C THR A 13 -14.21 6.40 12.08
N PRO A 14 -14.55 6.95 10.91
CA PRO A 14 -14.21 6.34 9.63
C PRO A 14 -12.70 6.08 9.51
N ARG A 15 -12.33 5.03 8.77
CA ARG A 15 -10.94 4.70 8.46
C ARG A 15 -10.71 4.87 6.97
N LEU A 16 -9.61 5.52 6.63
CA LEU A 16 -9.18 5.68 5.26
C LEU A 16 -8.33 4.48 4.84
N TYR A 17 -8.62 3.96 3.67
CA TYR A 17 -7.85 2.91 3.01
C TYR A 17 -7.45 3.41 1.63
N SER A 18 -6.19 3.24 1.27
CA SER A 18 -5.73 3.56 -0.08
C SER A 18 -6.36 2.60 -1.08
N ILE A 19 -6.87 3.13 -2.18
CA ILE A 19 -7.36 2.32 -3.29
C ILE A 19 -6.18 1.59 -3.93
N ALA A 20 -6.30 0.26 -4.08
CA ALA A 20 -5.26 -0.64 -4.58
C ALA A 20 -5.52 -1.09 -6.02
N SER A 21 -6.40 -0.42 -6.74
CA SER A 21 -6.73 -0.72 -8.14
C SER A 21 -6.85 0.56 -8.96
N SER A 22 -6.55 0.45 -10.26
CA SER A 22 -6.87 1.48 -11.25
C SER A 22 -8.25 1.20 -11.88
N GLN A 23 -9.07 2.24 -12.03
CA GLN A 23 -10.35 2.12 -12.70
C GLN A 23 -10.20 1.70 -14.18
N SER A 24 -9.08 2.06 -14.81
CA SER A 24 -8.77 1.65 -16.20
C SER A 24 -8.57 0.14 -16.34
N GLU A 25 -8.23 -0.56 -15.26
CA GLU A 25 -8.03 -2.01 -15.23
C GLU A 25 -9.26 -2.77 -14.75
N VAL A 26 -9.94 -2.25 -13.71
CA VAL A 26 -10.99 -3.01 -13.00
C VAL A 26 -12.40 -2.42 -13.20
N GLU A 27 -12.53 -1.35 -13.96
CA GLU A 27 -13.80 -0.70 -14.33
C GLU A 27 -14.66 -0.31 -13.12
N ASP A 28 -15.63 -1.15 -12.76
CA ASP A 28 -16.63 -0.91 -11.71
C ASP A 28 -16.21 -1.41 -10.32
N GLU A 29 -14.98 -1.93 -10.18
CA GLU A 29 -14.49 -2.46 -8.92
C GLU A 29 -13.53 -1.48 -8.21
N VAL A 30 -13.42 -1.64 -6.89
CA VAL A 30 -12.41 -0.97 -6.06
C VAL A 30 -11.74 -2.03 -5.17
N HIS A 31 -10.43 -2.21 -5.36
CA HIS A 31 -9.66 -3.12 -4.53
C HIS A 31 -9.03 -2.37 -3.35
N LEU A 32 -8.99 -3.01 -2.19
CA LEU A 32 -8.36 -2.49 -0.98
C LEU A 32 -7.35 -3.51 -0.44
N THR A 33 -6.26 -3.02 0.15
CA THR A 33 -5.31 -3.83 0.91
C THR A 33 -5.55 -3.56 2.40
N VAL A 34 -6.12 -4.53 3.11
CA VAL A 34 -6.51 -4.37 4.51
C VAL A 34 -5.69 -5.30 5.39
N ALA A 35 -4.86 -4.74 6.27
CA ALA A 35 -4.24 -5.50 7.34
C ALA A 35 -5.24 -5.68 8.49
N LEU A 36 -5.50 -6.92 8.85
CA LEU A 36 -6.33 -7.23 10.00
C LEU A 36 -5.60 -6.86 11.29
N VAL A 37 -6.15 -5.90 12.03
CA VAL A 37 -5.66 -5.57 13.37
C VAL A 37 -6.29 -6.55 14.36
N GLU A 38 -5.45 -7.38 14.97
CA GLU A 38 -5.85 -8.31 16.02
C GLU A 38 -4.74 -8.38 17.06
N TYR A 39 -5.10 -8.31 18.33
CA TYR A 39 -4.15 -8.38 19.44
C TYR A 39 -4.84 -8.90 20.72
N ASP A 40 -4.08 -9.54 21.59
CA ASP A 40 -4.55 -10.03 22.88
C ASP A 40 -4.20 -9.02 23.97
N GLU A 41 -5.20 -8.62 24.75
CA GLU A 41 -5.03 -7.73 25.90
C GLU A 41 -6.00 -8.13 27.02
N PHE A 42 -5.51 -8.17 28.26
CA PHE A 42 -6.27 -8.58 29.46
C PHE A 42 -7.00 -9.94 29.34
N GLY A 43 -6.43 -10.89 28.58
CA GLY A 43 -7.01 -12.23 28.37
C GLY A 43 -8.15 -12.29 27.34
N PHE A 44 -8.33 -11.23 26.58
CA PHE A 44 -9.33 -11.16 25.48
C PHE A 44 -8.64 -10.82 24.17
N THR A 45 -9.11 -11.46 23.09
CA THR A 45 -8.69 -11.09 21.73
C THR A 45 -9.48 -9.88 21.26
N HIS A 46 -8.78 -8.81 20.92
CA HIS A 46 -9.33 -7.58 20.39
C HIS A 46 -9.14 -7.51 18.88
N GLN A 47 -10.12 -6.98 18.18
CA GLN A 47 -10.07 -6.78 16.74
C GLN A 47 -10.29 -5.31 16.39
N GLY A 48 -9.59 -4.82 15.39
CA GLY A 48 -9.82 -3.49 14.84
C GLY A 48 -11.27 -3.33 14.36
N GLY A 49 -11.91 -2.22 14.70
CA GLY A 49 -13.31 -1.96 14.37
C GLY A 49 -13.58 -2.07 12.87
N ALA A 50 -12.84 -1.35 12.04
CA ALA A 50 -12.98 -1.38 10.59
C ALA A 50 -12.31 -2.62 9.96
N SER A 51 -11.04 -2.89 10.26
CA SER A 51 -10.32 -4.03 9.66
C SER A 51 -10.93 -5.38 10.05
N GLY A 52 -11.38 -5.54 11.29
CA GLY A 52 -12.08 -6.74 11.73
C GLY A 52 -13.48 -6.88 11.11
N PHE A 53 -14.17 -5.77 10.82
CA PHE A 53 -15.42 -5.81 10.06
C PHE A 53 -15.17 -6.26 8.62
N LEU A 54 -14.26 -5.61 7.92
CA LEU A 54 -13.94 -5.92 6.51
C LEU A 54 -13.35 -7.32 6.33
N GLY A 55 -12.45 -7.76 7.22
CA GLY A 55 -11.70 -9.00 7.05
C GLY A 55 -12.36 -10.25 7.66
N LYS A 56 -13.33 -10.10 8.59
CA LYS A 56 -13.90 -11.25 9.30
C LYS A 56 -15.42 -11.27 9.37
N ARG A 57 -16.09 -10.12 9.30
CA ARG A 57 -17.54 -10.05 9.48
C ARG A 57 -18.31 -9.77 8.21
N LEU A 58 -17.69 -9.12 7.24
CA LEU A 58 -18.26 -8.87 5.92
C LEU A 58 -18.11 -10.15 5.08
N ALA A 59 -19.20 -10.63 4.51
CA ALA A 59 -19.22 -11.78 3.61
C ALA A 59 -19.36 -11.32 2.15
N GLU A 60 -19.03 -12.21 1.22
CA GLU A 60 -19.24 -11.96 -0.19
C GLU A 60 -20.74 -11.70 -0.47
N GLY A 61 -21.02 -10.63 -1.21
CA GLY A 61 -22.40 -10.17 -1.51
C GLY A 61 -22.98 -9.21 -0.47
N ASP A 62 -22.33 -9.02 0.67
CA ASP A 62 -22.73 -8.00 1.64
C ASP A 62 -22.44 -6.58 1.12
N THR A 63 -23.07 -5.59 1.75
CA THR A 63 -22.87 -4.18 1.41
C THR A 63 -22.24 -3.41 2.56
N VAL A 64 -21.38 -2.44 2.22
CA VAL A 64 -20.77 -1.51 3.17
C VAL A 64 -20.87 -0.09 2.65
N ASN A 65 -21.19 0.85 3.54
CA ASN A 65 -21.22 2.26 3.19
C ASN A 65 -19.80 2.83 3.15
N VAL A 66 -19.43 3.41 2.03
CA VAL A 66 -18.13 4.04 1.80
C VAL A 66 -18.30 5.45 1.23
N TYR A 67 -17.28 6.26 1.37
CA TYR A 67 -17.14 7.51 0.64
C TYR A 67 -15.71 7.62 0.09
N VAL A 68 -15.53 8.37 -0.99
CA VAL A 68 -14.22 8.61 -1.57
C VAL A 68 -13.66 9.91 -1.01
N GLU A 69 -12.48 9.83 -0.40
CA GLU A 69 -11.71 10.99 0.06
C GLU A 69 -10.74 11.40 -1.05
N PRO A 70 -10.92 12.56 -1.71
CA PRO A 70 -10.02 13.02 -2.76
C PRO A 70 -8.64 13.37 -2.19
N ASN A 71 -7.57 12.89 -2.83
CA ASN A 71 -6.20 13.29 -2.54
C ASN A 71 -5.50 13.82 -3.79
N ASN A 72 -5.45 15.13 -3.94
CA ASN A 72 -4.84 15.78 -5.10
C ASN A 72 -3.31 15.80 -5.03
N ASN A 73 -2.72 15.50 -3.86
CA ASN A 73 -1.26 15.49 -3.67
C ASN A 73 -0.63 14.12 -3.91
N PHE A 74 -1.45 13.08 -4.12
CA PHE A 74 -0.97 11.72 -4.35
C PHE A 74 -1.54 11.20 -5.68
N ARG A 75 -0.99 11.73 -6.77
CA ARG A 75 -1.39 11.44 -8.16
C ARG A 75 -0.17 11.13 -8.99
N LEU A 76 -0.32 10.24 -9.99
CA LEU A 76 0.71 10.02 -11.02
C LEU A 76 1.03 11.35 -11.74
N PRO A 77 2.25 11.51 -12.25
CA PRO A 77 2.60 12.66 -13.08
C PRO A 77 1.78 12.65 -14.38
N ASP A 78 1.45 13.85 -14.89
CA ASP A 78 0.69 14.02 -16.14
C ASP A 78 1.45 13.47 -17.36
N ASP A 79 2.80 13.60 -17.36
CA ASP A 79 3.63 13.01 -18.40
C ASP A 79 3.93 11.53 -18.07
N PRO A 80 3.43 10.57 -18.87
CA PRO A 80 3.65 9.14 -18.66
C PRO A 80 5.12 8.71 -18.82
N ASN A 81 5.99 9.57 -19.36
CA ASN A 81 7.42 9.31 -19.46
C ASN A 81 8.20 9.68 -18.18
N THR A 82 7.57 10.39 -17.24
CA THR A 82 8.22 10.75 -15.97
C THR A 82 8.55 9.50 -15.17
N PRO A 83 9.81 9.35 -14.68
CA PRO A 83 10.15 8.26 -13.79
C PRO A 83 9.43 8.37 -12.45
N VAL A 84 9.13 7.21 -11.83
CA VAL A 84 8.40 7.13 -10.56
C VAL A 84 9.15 6.23 -9.57
N ILE A 85 9.39 6.75 -8.37
CA ILE A 85 9.90 5.99 -7.23
C ILE A 85 8.76 5.80 -6.22
N MET A 86 8.45 4.56 -5.89
CA MET A 86 7.36 4.15 -5.01
C MET A 86 7.92 3.48 -3.76
N ILE A 87 7.65 4.04 -2.59
CA ILE A 87 8.15 3.55 -1.29
C ILE A 87 6.95 3.16 -0.44
N GLY A 88 6.69 1.84 -0.31
CA GLY A 88 5.46 1.35 0.31
C GLY A 88 5.61 0.05 1.08
N PRO A 89 6.14 0.07 2.32
CA PRO A 89 6.16 -1.12 3.17
C PRO A 89 4.76 -1.53 3.63
N GLY A 90 4.58 -2.84 3.82
CA GLY A 90 3.31 -3.40 4.27
C GLY A 90 2.14 -3.03 3.37
N THR A 91 1.02 -2.63 3.96
CA THR A 91 -0.16 -2.17 3.20
C THR A 91 0.05 -0.85 2.46
N GLY A 92 1.16 -0.15 2.69
CA GLY A 92 1.57 1.02 1.92
C GLY A 92 1.82 0.73 0.44
N ILE A 93 1.90 -0.54 0.04
CA ILE A 93 1.97 -0.98 -1.36
C ILE A 93 0.67 -0.74 -2.14
N ALA A 94 -0.46 -0.58 -1.46
CA ALA A 94 -1.80 -0.49 -2.06
C ALA A 94 -1.91 0.54 -3.19
N PRO A 95 -1.60 1.83 -3.00
CA PRO A 95 -1.72 2.81 -4.06
C PRO A 95 -0.71 2.57 -5.19
N PHE A 96 0.40 1.91 -4.93
CA PHE A 96 1.41 1.62 -5.95
C PHE A 96 0.98 0.48 -6.89
N ARG A 97 0.16 -0.46 -6.39
CA ARG A 97 -0.51 -1.41 -7.27
C ARG A 97 -1.44 -0.67 -8.24
N ALA A 98 -2.25 0.25 -7.76
CA ALA A 98 -3.10 1.08 -8.61
C ALA A 98 -2.29 1.90 -9.63
N PHE A 99 -1.16 2.49 -9.21
CA PHE A 99 -0.26 3.23 -10.09
C PHE A 99 0.30 2.37 -11.21
N MET A 100 0.74 1.15 -10.91
CA MET A 100 1.29 0.25 -11.93
C MET A 100 0.22 -0.23 -12.92
N GLN A 101 -0.99 -0.55 -12.46
CA GLN A 101 -2.12 -0.87 -13.32
C GLN A 101 -2.47 0.29 -14.26
N GLU A 102 -2.54 1.52 -13.72
CA GLU A 102 -2.83 2.71 -14.54
C GLU A 102 -1.73 2.97 -15.57
N ARG A 103 -0.46 2.86 -15.18
CA ARG A 103 0.69 3.04 -16.09
C ARG A 103 0.75 1.95 -17.16
N ASP A 104 0.36 0.72 -16.85
CA ASP A 104 0.25 -0.37 -17.83
C ASP A 104 -0.87 -0.08 -18.85
N ALA A 105 -2.05 0.27 -18.35
CA ALA A 105 -3.19 0.62 -19.19
C ALA A 105 -2.92 1.82 -20.12
N GLN A 106 -2.14 2.79 -19.67
CA GLN A 106 -1.72 3.96 -20.45
C GLN A 106 -0.55 3.68 -21.40
N GLY A 107 0.12 2.53 -21.30
CA GLY A 107 1.36 2.27 -22.02
C GLY A 107 2.49 3.22 -21.64
N ALA A 108 2.57 3.61 -20.37
CA ALA A 108 3.56 4.56 -19.88
C ALA A 108 4.99 4.05 -20.05
N ALA A 109 5.87 4.87 -20.64
CA ALA A 109 7.26 4.51 -20.95
C ALA A 109 8.26 4.93 -19.87
N GLY A 110 7.86 5.75 -18.90
CA GLY A 110 8.73 6.19 -17.81
C GLY A 110 9.09 5.05 -16.86
N ASP A 111 10.33 5.06 -16.38
CA ASP A 111 10.86 4.09 -15.45
C ASP A 111 10.05 4.02 -14.13
N ASN A 112 9.91 2.82 -13.56
CA ASN A 112 9.25 2.60 -12.29
C ASN A 112 10.18 1.85 -11.33
N TRP A 113 10.34 2.36 -10.11
CA TRP A 113 11.14 1.76 -9.06
C TRP A 113 10.30 1.57 -7.80
N LEU A 114 10.13 0.33 -7.37
CA LEU A 114 9.42 -0.02 -6.16
C LEU A 114 10.41 -0.37 -5.03
N PHE A 115 10.21 0.27 -3.87
CA PHE A 115 10.76 -0.14 -2.58
C PHE A 115 9.64 -0.75 -1.74
N PHE A 116 9.72 -2.04 -1.50
CA PHE A 116 8.74 -2.78 -0.71
C PHE A 116 9.40 -3.50 0.45
N GLY A 117 8.75 -3.56 1.58
CA GLY A 117 9.21 -4.27 2.78
C GLY A 117 8.07 -4.85 3.58
N ASN A 118 8.31 -6.02 4.17
CA ASN A 118 7.38 -6.71 5.06
C ASN A 118 8.17 -7.69 5.97
N PRO A 119 7.57 -8.36 6.97
CA PRO A 119 8.29 -9.31 7.81
C PRO A 119 8.98 -10.44 7.04
N HIS A 120 8.24 -11.20 6.22
CA HIS A 120 8.74 -12.41 5.59
C HIS A 120 8.47 -12.46 4.07
N PHE A 121 9.49 -12.88 3.30
CA PHE A 121 9.37 -13.03 1.85
C PHE A 121 8.28 -14.04 1.44
N THR A 122 8.26 -15.20 2.08
CA THR A 122 7.39 -16.31 1.66
C THR A 122 5.94 -16.14 2.06
N GLN A 123 5.64 -15.29 3.03
CA GLN A 123 4.30 -15.13 3.60
C GLN A 123 3.69 -13.76 3.31
N ASP A 124 4.54 -12.74 3.24
CA ASP A 124 4.10 -11.35 3.30
C ASP A 124 4.39 -10.56 2.03
N PHE A 125 4.82 -11.21 0.93
CA PHE A 125 5.05 -10.51 -0.33
C PHE A 125 3.72 -10.27 -1.06
N LEU A 126 3.06 -9.19 -0.69
CA LEU A 126 1.77 -8.80 -1.27
C LEU A 126 1.88 -8.59 -2.80
N TYR A 127 0.93 -9.17 -3.54
CA TYR A 127 0.85 -9.07 -5.01
C TYR A 127 2.10 -9.54 -5.78
N GLN A 128 2.86 -10.48 -5.21
CA GLN A 128 4.14 -10.94 -5.76
C GLN A 128 4.08 -11.28 -7.24
N THR A 129 3.04 -12.00 -7.68
CA THR A 129 2.89 -12.42 -9.08
C THR A 129 2.68 -11.25 -10.04
N GLU A 130 1.98 -10.21 -9.60
CA GLU A 130 1.78 -8.98 -10.38
C GLU A 130 3.12 -8.24 -10.56
N TRP A 131 3.89 -8.07 -9.46
CA TRP A 131 5.22 -7.44 -9.52
C TRP A 131 6.19 -8.20 -10.41
N GLN A 132 6.15 -9.52 -10.38
CA GLN A 132 6.95 -10.36 -11.28
C GLN A 132 6.52 -10.19 -12.74
N GLY A 133 5.23 -10.08 -12.99
CA GLY A 133 4.67 -9.76 -14.32
C GLY A 133 5.19 -8.42 -14.85
N TYR A 134 5.06 -7.35 -14.08
CA TYR A 134 5.56 -6.03 -14.44
C TYR A 134 7.08 -5.98 -14.60
N LYS A 135 7.82 -6.75 -13.79
CA LYS A 135 9.27 -6.86 -13.95
C LYS A 135 9.64 -7.58 -15.25
N LYS A 136 8.90 -8.61 -15.61
CA LYS A 136 9.10 -9.38 -16.85
C LYS A 136 8.72 -8.60 -18.11
N SER A 137 7.65 -7.81 -18.06
CA SER A 137 7.23 -6.94 -19.17
C SER A 137 8.16 -5.74 -19.37
N GLY A 138 8.95 -5.38 -18.34
CA GLY A 138 9.82 -4.21 -18.34
C GLY A 138 9.17 -2.95 -17.78
N LEU A 139 7.86 -2.96 -17.47
CA LEU A 139 7.17 -1.82 -16.87
C LEU A 139 7.75 -1.48 -15.50
N LEU A 140 8.05 -2.47 -14.65
CA LEU A 140 8.77 -2.28 -13.39
C LEU A 140 10.27 -2.35 -13.64
N SER A 141 10.92 -1.20 -13.81
CA SER A 141 12.35 -1.11 -14.12
C SER A 141 13.22 -1.65 -12.99
N ARG A 142 12.87 -1.34 -11.73
CA ARG A 142 13.60 -1.76 -10.53
C ARG A 142 12.69 -2.13 -9.38
N VAL A 143 13.15 -3.07 -8.55
CA VAL A 143 12.52 -3.42 -7.28
C VAL A 143 13.60 -3.61 -6.21
N SER A 144 13.38 -3.02 -5.04
CA SER A 144 14.23 -3.15 -3.86
C SER A 144 13.39 -3.68 -2.71
N LEU A 145 13.76 -4.85 -2.20
CA LEU A 145 12.99 -5.59 -1.21
C LEU A 145 13.69 -5.57 0.15
N ALA A 146 12.93 -5.43 1.21
CA ALA A 146 13.38 -5.44 2.58
C ALA A 146 12.52 -6.40 3.42
N TRP A 147 13.13 -7.46 3.92
CA TRP A 147 12.47 -8.45 4.76
C TRP A 147 13.01 -8.32 6.18
N SER A 148 12.16 -7.89 7.11
CA SER A 148 12.64 -7.51 8.44
C SER A 148 12.84 -8.67 9.40
N ARG A 149 12.40 -9.90 9.05
CA ARG A 149 12.47 -11.08 9.91
C ARG A 149 13.02 -12.34 9.24
N ASP A 150 13.57 -12.22 8.01
CA ASP A 150 14.15 -13.36 7.29
C ASP A 150 15.65 -13.56 7.62
N GLN A 151 16.23 -12.63 8.37
CA GLN A 151 17.61 -12.67 8.86
C GLN A 151 17.68 -12.10 10.29
N GLU A 152 18.84 -12.24 10.95
CA GLU A 152 19.06 -11.79 12.32
C GLU A 152 18.90 -10.27 12.46
N GLU A 153 19.50 -9.50 11.54
CA GLU A 153 19.37 -8.05 11.51
C GLU A 153 18.08 -7.61 10.78
N LYS A 154 17.35 -6.68 11.39
CA LYS A 154 16.13 -6.14 10.78
C LYS A 154 16.47 -5.21 9.62
N ILE A 155 16.04 -5.57 8.43
CA ILE A 155 16.20 -4.75 7.23
C ILE A 155 14.85 -4.14 6.84
N TYR A 156 14.82 -2.81 6.72
CA TYR A 156 13.65 -2.04 6.33
C TYR A 156 13.91 -1.28 5.02
N VAL A 157 12.87 -0.72 4.41
CA VAL A 157 12.98 0.02 3.14
C VAL A 157 13.95 1.19 3.20
N GLN A 158 14.06 1.88 4.33
CA GLN A 158 15.02 2.97 4.50
C GLN A 158 16.49 2.52 4.41
N HIS A 159 16.81 1.28 4.85
CA HIS A 159 18.15 0.73 4.64
C HIS A 159 18.45 0.53 3.16
N ARG A 160 17.47 0.01 2.40
CA ARG A 160 17.60 -0.14 0.94
C ARG A 160 17.72 1.19 0.21
N LEU A 161 17.03 2.24 0.68
CA LEU A 161 17.18 3.60 0.16
C LEU A 161 18.60 4.13 0.37
N LEU A 162 19.17 3.95 1.58
CA LEU A 162 20.52 4.37 1.90
C LEU A 162 21.56 3.60 1.08
N GLU A 163 21.45 2.28 0.99
CA GLU A 163 22.33 1.42 0.20
C GLU A 163 22.38 1.82 -1.29
N GLN A 164 21.24 2.29 -1.82
CA GLN A 164 21.07 2.65 -3.22
C GLN A 164 20.99 4.18 -3.44
N GLY A 165 21.46 4.96 -2.46
CA GLY A 165 21.31 6.41 -2.42
C GLY A 165 21.82 7.14 -3.66
N ALA A 166 22.98 6.73 -4.21
CA ALA A 166 23.52 7.32 -5.43
C ALA A 166 22.58 7.12 -6.64
N GLU A 167 21.95 5.96 -6.75
CA GLU A 167 21.02 5.68 -7.84
C GLU A 167 19.68 6.38 -7.64
N VAL A 168 19.18 6.44 -6.40
CA VAL A 168 17.99 7.23 -6.05
C VAL A 168 18.22 8.70 -6.43
N TYR A 169 19.38 9.24 -6.09
CA TYR A 169 19.75 10.61 -6.46
C TYR A 169 19.79 10.80 -7.98
N ALA A 170 20.40 9.86 -8.72
CA ALA A 170 20.43 9.92 -10.17
C ALA A 170 19.01 9.87 -10.80
N TRP A 171 18.06 9.18 -10.19
CA TRP A 171 16.66 9.20 -10.63
C TRP A 171 16.00 10.56 -10.34
N LEU A 172 16.29 11.16 -9.18
CA LEU A 172 15.80 12.51 -8.85
C LEU A 172 16.33 13.57 -9.83
N GLU A 173 17.61 13.49 -10.19
CA GLU A 173 18.22 14.39 -11.20
C GLU A 173 17.55 14.24 -12.59
N ARG A 174 16.99 13.08 -12.91
CA ARG A 174 16.18 12.86 -14.12
C ARG A 174 14.72 13.30 -13.99
N GLY A 175 14.35 13.91 -12.87
CA GLY A 175 12.99 14.40 -12.61
C GLY A 175 12.03 13.34 -12.09
N ALA A 176 12.51 12.27 -11.45
CA ALA A 176 11.64 11.26 -10.88
C ALA A 176 10.71 11.82 -9.80
N HIS A 177 9.44 11.46 -9.85
CA HIS A 177 8.49 11.72 -8.79
C HIS A 177 8.59 10.65 -7.72
N VAL A 178 8.64 11.07 -6.44
CA VAL A 178 8.76 10.16 -5.29
C VAL A 178 7.44 10.11 -4.52
N TYR A 179 6.97 8.91 -4.28
CA TYR A 179 5.76 8.65 -3.51
C TYR A 179 6.08 7.76 -2.31
N VAL A 180 5.58 8.17 -1.16
CA VAL A 180 5.77 7.43 0.10
C VAL A 180 4.39 7.13 0.67
N CYS A 181 4.12 5.87 0.92
CA CYS A 181 2.89 5.42 1.57
C CYS A 181 3.21 4.35 2.62
N GLY A 182 2.82 4.58 3.85
CA GLY A 182 3.07 3.67 4.97
C GLY A 182 2.74 4.30 6.31
N ASP A 183 3.17 3.65 7.39
CA ASP A 183 2.98 4.17 8.74
C ASP A 183 3.97 5.30 9.03
N ALA A 184 3.44 6.52 9.17
CA ALA A 184 4.23 7.72 9.44
C ALA A 184 5.04 7.67 10.76
N THR A 185 4.74 6.74 11.66
CA THR A 185 5.44 6.58 12.94
C THR A 185 6.71 5.73 12.80
N HIS A 186 6.78 4.86 11.78
CA HIS A 186 7.83 3.86 11.62
C HIS A 186 8.61 3.98 10.30
N MET A 187 8.35 5.02 9.53
CA MET A 187 9.03 5.31 8.25
C MET A 187 9.93 6.52 8.35
#